data_aa31c48216037872f91ac09ae89a3fa0
#
_entry.id   aa31c48216037872f91ac09ae89a3fa0
#
_cell.length_a   1.000
_cell.length_b   1.000
_cell.length_c   1.000
_cell.angle_alpha   90.00
_cell.angle_beta   90.00
_cell.angle_gamma   90.00
#
_symmetry.space_group_name_H-M   'P 1'
#
loop_
_entity.id
_entity.type
_entity.pdbx_description
1 polymer ?
#
loop_
_entity_poly.entity_id
_entity_poly.type
_entity_poly.pdbx_seq_one_letter_code
_entity_poly.pdbx_strand_id
1 'polypeptide(L)'
;MLKSITIAFIITFASVAAFAQKVPDKPLDKWGKEESSKIVTESAWAKSYQSTTGSATAERSQVAREQRQNANSGGSDPRSVSRDFGPPPVTFRLHSGLPLRQAIVRLQQYEAGYDKMSAEDKARFDQGRKGFLDCVICKDYYVITITKTADAGRNTIEEGIFQSMTFDDLKGNVKLVNDKGEEREIAQFNAPKTSRDMTVLYFKRTDSAGKALITPETGSFKLVFKA
;
A
#
# COMPACT_ATOMS: atom_id res chain seq x y z
N MET A 1 22.49 -4.63 29.54
CA MET A 1 22.73 -4.49 28.09
C MET A 1 21.55 -5.11 27.36
N LEU A 2 20.54 -4.32 27.01
CA LEU A 2 19.42 -4.77 26.17
C LEU A 2 19.92 -4.82 24.73
N LYS A 3 19.95 -6.02 24.14
CA LYS A 3 20.18 -6.16 22.70
C LYS A 3 18.93 -5.64 21.99
N SER A 4 19.03 -4.47 21.38
CA SER A 4 18.02 -3.96 20.45
C SER A 4 17.87 -4.96 19.29
N ILE A 5 16.75 -5.64 19.24
CA ILE A 5 16.39 -6.49 18.09
C ILE A 5 15.90 -5.53 17.01
N THR A 6 16.77 -5.26 16.05
CA THR A 6 16.41 -4.47 14.86
C THR A 6 15.51 -5.32 13.97
N ILE A 7 14.21 -5.08 13.98
CA ILE A 7 13.27 -5.73 13.07
C ILE A 7 13.27 -4.92 11.77
N ALA A 8 13.98 -5.40 10.76
CA ALA A 8 13.93 -4.81 9.42
C ALA A 8 12.66 -5.30 8.70
N PHE A 9 11.80 -4.36 8.31
CA PHE A 9 10.60 -4.64 7.56
C PHE A 9 10.85 -4.38 6.07
N ILE A 10 10.73 -5.41 5.24
CA ILE A 10 11.01 -5.33 3.81
C ILE A 10 9.74 -5.60 3.01
N ILE A 11 9.25 -4.59 2.31
CA ILE A 11 8.16 -4.74 1.35
C ILE A 11 8.76 -4.79 -0.04
N THR A 12 8.70 -5.96 -0.67
CA THR A 12 9.24 -6.16 -2.01
C THR A 12 8.15 -5.96 -3.05
N PHE A 13 8.34 -4.99 -3.91
CA PHE A 13 7.59 -4.83 -5.14
C PHE A 13 8.33 -5.60 -6.24
N ALA A 14 7.94 -6.84 -6.48
CA ALA A 14 8.53 -7.62 -7.54
C ALA A 14 7.91 -7.21 -8.88
N SER A 15 8.69 -6.59 -9.75
CA SER A 15 8.42 -6.60 -11.18
C SER A 15 9.07 -7.85 -11.78
N VAL A 16 8.54 -9.03 -11.49
CA VAL A 16 8.97 -10.24 -12.18
C VAL A 16 8.45 -10.14 -13.61
N ALA A 17 9.33 -10.12 -14.60
CA ALA A 17 8.98 -10.10 -16.01
C ALA A 17 8.05 -11.28 -16.44
N ALA A 18 7.94 -12.31 -15.61
CA ALA A 18 7.06 -13.47 -15.82
C ALA A 18 5.64 -13.30 -15.23
N PHE A 19 5.43 -12.33 -14.32
CA PHE A 19 4.14 -12.02 -13.69
C PHE A 19 3.82 -10.54 -13.76
N ALA A 20 4.43 -9.79 -14.70
CA ALA A 20 4.00 -8.44 -14.99
C ALA A 20 2.52 -8.54 -15.37
N GLN A 21 1.65 -8.20 -14.44
CA GLN A 21 0.27 -7.95 -14.76
C GLN A 21 0.32 -6.88 -15.84
N LYS A 22 0.17 -7.32 -17.12
CA LYS A 22 0.25 -6.41 -18.25
C LYS A 22 -0.76 -5.33 -18.00
N VAL A 23 -0.30 -4.08 -18.05
CA VAL A 23 -1.24 -2.97 -18.23
C VAL A 23 -2.18 -3.43 -19.34
N PRO A 24 -3.49 -3.35 -19.16
CA PRO A 24 -4.40 -3.78 -20.21
C PRO A 24 -4.04 -3.07 -21.52
N ASP A 25 -3.78 -3.86 -22.57
CA ASP A 25 -3.46 -3.34 -23.91
C ASP A 25 -4.75 -2.89 -24.61
N LYS A 26 -5.45 -1.95 -23.98
CA LYS A 26 -6.71 -1.39 -24.43
C LYS A 26 -6.92 0.00 -23.78
N PRO A 27 -7.72 0.89 -24.41
CA PRO A 27 -8.03 2.18 -23.85
C PRO A 27 -8.65 2.09 -22.44
N LEU A 28 -8.41 3.12 -21.62
CA LEU A 28 -8.82 3.15 -20.21
C LEU A 28 -10.33 2.92 -20.00
N ASP A 29 -11.17 3.47 -20.89
CA ASP A 29 -12.63 3.29 -20.86
C ASP A 29 -13.07 1.83 -21.04
N LYS A 30 -12.20 0.97 -21.56
CA LYS A 30 -12.44 -0.48 -21.73
C LYS A 30 -11.91 -1.33 -20.58
N TRP A 31 -11.25 -0.73 -19.58
CA TRP A 31 -10.79 -1.49 -18.41
C TRP A 31 -11.98 -1.94 -17.56
N GLY A 32 -12.00 -3.23 -17.20
CA GLY A 32 -13.01 -3.80 -16.31
C GLY A 32 -12.83 -3.35 -14.85
N LYS A 33 -13.91 -3.41 -14.07
CA LYS A 33 -13.87 -3.06 -12.64
C LYS A 33 -12.91 -3.98 -11.87
N GLU A 34 -13.00 -5.30 -12.07
CA GLU A 34 -12.14 -6.28 -11.41
C GLU A 34 -10.66 -6.12 -11.81
N GLU A 35 -10.41 -5.88 -13.09
CA GLU A 35 -9.09 -5.66 -13.63
C GLU A 35 -8.44 -4.40 -12.99
N SER A 36 -9.19 -3.30 -12.95
CA SER A 36 -8.76 -2.07 -12.27
C SER A 36 -8.54 -2.30 -10.77
N SER A 37 -9.42 -3.06 -10.12
CA SER A 37 -9.28 -3.41 -8.69
C SER A 37 -7.98 -4.20 -8.43
N LYS A 38 -7.65 -5.19 -9.27
CA LYS A 38 -6.40 -5.94 -9.15
C LYS A 38 -5.18 -5.03 -9.27
N ILE A 39 -5.20 -4.06 -10.20
CA ILE A 39 -4.08 -3.13 -10.36
C ILE A 39 -3.85 -2.30 -9.11
N VAL A 40 -4.89 -1.89 -8.40
CA VAL A 40 -4.77 -1.03 -7.19
C VAL A 40 -4.54 -1.81 -5.90
N THR A 41 -4.65 -3.14 -5.91
CA THR A 41 -4.50 -3.97 -4.70
C THR A 41 -3.32 -4.93 -4.78
N GLU A 42 -3.12 -5.59 -5.93
CA GLU A 42 -2.12 -6.65 -6.08
C GLU A 42 -1.54 -6.64 -7.50
N SER A 43 -0.50 -5.86 -7.71
CA SER A 43 0.17 -5.67 -9.00
C SER A 43 1.63 -5.29 -8.82
N ALA A 44 2.32 -5.00 -9.93
CA ALA A 44 3.66 -4.40 -9.89
C ALA A 44 3.68 -3.00 -9.23
N TRP A 45 2.54 -2.33 -9.13
CA TRP A 45 2.39 -0.98 -8.57
C TRP A 45 1.69 -0.95 -7.21
N ALA A 46 1.16 -2.07 -6.74
CA ALA A 46 0.45 -2.16 -5.46
C ALA A 46 0.68 -3.51 -4.79
N LYS A 47 0.91 -3.48 -3.49
CA LYS A 47 1.05 -4.67 -2.65
C LYS A 47 0.30 -4.49 -1.35
N SER A 48 -0.57 -5.45 -1.04
CA SER A 48 -1.21 -5.55 0.26
C SER A 48 -0.30 -6.30 1.22
N TYR A 49 -0.16 -5.75 2.42
CA TYR A 49 0.61 -6.34 3.50
C TYR A 49 -0.29 -6.53 4.71
N GLN A 50 -0.23 -7.71 5.28
CA GLN A 50 -0.85 -8.03 6.57
C GLN A 50 0.24 -8.34 7.58
N SER A 51 0.27 -7.61 8.69
CA SER A 51 1.25 -7.86 9.75
C SER A 51 1.01 -9.26 10.33
N THR A 52 2.07 -10.06 10.35
CA THR A 52 2.06 -11.39 10.98
C THR A 52 2.28 -11.33 12.49
N THR A 53 2.47 -10.14 13.06
CA THR A 53 2.70 -9.97 14.51
C THR A 53 1.51 -10.47 15.35
N GLY A 54 0.31 -10.57 14.76
CA GLY A 54 -0.84 -11.24 15.35
C GLY A 54 -0.85 -12.77 15.26
N SER A 55 -0.11 -13.36 14.29
CA SER A 55 -0.10 -14.82 14.08
C SER A 55 0.54 -15.58 15.25
N ALA A 56 1.64 -15.09 15.81
CA ALA A 56 2.30 -15.75 16.95
C ALA A 56 1.42 -15.67 18.22
N THR A 57 0.59 -14.63 18.34
CA THR A 57 -0.40 -14.50 19.41
C THR A 57 -1.61 -15.39 19.12
N ALA A 58 -2.00 -15.57 17.87
CA ALA A 58 -3.08 -16.46 17.47
C ALA A 58 -2.73 -17.95 17.70
N GLU A 59 -1.51 -18.39 17.39
CA GLU A 59 -1.04 -19.75 17.72
C GLU A 59 -1.01 -19.99 19.23
N ARG A 60 -0.49 -19.04 20.01
CA ARG A 60 -0.52 -19.12 21.48
C ARG A 60 -1.95 -19.15 22.02
N SER A 61 -2.87 -18.41 21.39
CA SER A 61 -4.28 -18.41 21.75
C SER A 61 -4.98 -19.71 21.37
N GLN A 62 -4.58 -20.38 20.30
CA GLN A 62 -5.11 -21.72 19.94
C GLN A 62 -4.66 -22.77 20.93
N VAL A 63 -3.38 -22.82 21.28
CA VAL A 63 -2.85 -23.74 22.29
C VAL A 63 -3.52 -23.50 23.66
N ALA A 64 -3.72 -22.23 24.05
CA ALA A 64 -4.42 -21.89 25.28
C ALA A 64 -5.94 -22.25 25.26
N ARG A 65 -6.57 -22.22 24.07
CA ARG A 65 -7.97 -22.65 23.87
C ARG A 65 -8.11 -24.18 23.97
N GLU A 66 -7.21 -24.92 23.36
CA GLU A 66 -7.19 -26.39 23.45
C GLU A 66 -6.98 -26.86 24.89
N GLN A 67 -6.10 -26.19 25.64
CA GLN A 67 -5.90 -26.46 27.05
C GLN A 67 -7.12 -26.11 27.91
N ARG A 68 -7.89 -25.07 27.56
CA ARG A 68 -9.12 -24.69 28.28
C ARG A 68 -10.32 -25.57 27.92
N GLN A 69 -10.40 -26.04 26.66
CA GLN A 69 -11.47 -26.97 26.25
C GLN A 69 -11.37 -28.33 26.96
N ASN A 70 -10.16 -28.76 27.30
CA ASN A 70 -9.95 -29.99 28.09
C ASN A 70 -10.19 -29.77 29.58
N ALA A 71 -10.32 -28.55 30.06
CA ALA A 71 -10.45 -28.24 31.50
C ALA A 71 -11.88 -27.89 31.95
N ASN A 72 -12.84 -27.63 31.06
CA ASN A 72 -14.15 -27.17 31.51
C ASN A 72 -15.30 -27.49 30.51
N SER A 73 -16.02 -28.57 30.80
CA SER A 73 -17.29 -28.91 30.15
C SER A 73 -18.47 -28.24 30.87
N GLY A 74 -18.45 -26.91 31.02
CA GLY A 74 -19.51 -26.17 31.69
C GLY A 74 -19.66 -24.75 31.13
N GLY A 75 -20.73 -24.51 30.37
CA GLY A 75 -21.40 -23.23 30.19
C GLY A 75 -20.58 -22.12 29.56
N SER A 76 -20.46 -22.09 28.24
CA SER A 76 -19.88 -20.96 27.50
C SER A 76 -20.98 -20.04 26.98
N ASP A 77 -20.95 -18.77 27.39
CA ASP A 77 -21.73 -17.68 26.81
C ASP A 77 -21.30 -17.48 25.35
N PRO A 78 -22.22 -17.57 24.33
CA PRO A 78 -21.87 -17.44 22.93
C PRO A 78 -21.42 -16.03 22.51
N ARG A 79 -21.44 -15.04 23.42
CA ARG A 79 -21.16 -13.64 23.10
C ARG A 79 -19.71 -13.19 23.25
N SER A 80 -18.82 -14.05 23.74
CA SER A 80 -17.41 -13.72 23.93
C SER A 80 -16.47 -14.33 22.90
N VAL A 81 -16.88 -14.47 21.66
CA VAL A 81 -15.95 -14.72 20.57
C VAL A 81 -15.25 -13.39 20.27
N SER A 82 -14.25 -13.09 21.06
CA SER A 82 -13.19 -12.13 20.67
C SER A 82 -12.62 -12.63 19.34
N ARG A 83 -13.14 -12.14 18.23
CA ARG A 83 -12.51 -12.31 16.93
C ARG A 83 -11.21 -11.51 16.99
N ASP A 84 -10.12 -12.20 17.30
CA ASP A 84 -8.78 -11.68 17.24
C ASP A 84 -8.45 -11.50 15.74
N PHE A 85 -9.03 -10.46 15.15
CA PHE A 85 -8.63 -10.01 13.84
C PHE A 85 -7.29 -9.34 14.06
N GLY A 86 -6.23 -9.93 13.52
CA GLY A 86 -4.93 -9.26 13.42
C GLY A 86 -5.10 -7.87 12.82
N PRO A 87 -4.07 -7.01 12.91
CA PRO A 87 -4.15 -5.67 12.36
C PRO A 87 -4.60 -5.74 10.89
N PRO A 88 -5.51 -4.85 10.46
CA PRO A 88 -6.02 -4.89 9.10
C PRO A 88 -4.88 -4.69 8.10
N PRO A 89 -4.99 -5.34 6.94
CA PRO A 89 -3.99 -5.22 5.91
C PRO A 89 -3.89 -3.77 5.42
N VAL A 90 -2.66 -3.31 5.21
CA VAL A 90 -2.35 -2.04 4.57
C VAL A 90 -1.94 -2.28 3.12
N THR A 91 -2.30 -1.37 2.24
CA THR A 91 -1.89 -1.45 0.83
C THR A 91 -0.89 -0.35 0.53
N PHE A 92 0.27 -0.77 0.07
CA PHE A 92 1.32 0.10 -0.46
C PHE A 92 1.11 0.27 -1.96
N ARG A 93 1.14 1.52 -2.45
CA ARG A 93 0.93 1.83 -3.87
C ARG A 93 2.01 2.76 -4.39
N LEU A 94 2.65 2.38 -5.48
CA LEU A 94 3.55 3.27 -6.22
C LEU A 94 2.68 4.25 -7.03
N HIS A 95 2.27 5.33 -6.38
CA HIS A 95 1.38 6.35 -6.95
C HIS A 95 1.98 7.04 -8.18
N SER A 96 3.30 7.12 -8.27
CA SER A 96 3.99 7.64 -9.47
C SER A 96 3.87 6.73 -10.69
N GLY A 97 3.38 5.49 -10.57
CA GLY A 97 3.05 4.60 -11.68
C GLY A 97 1.76 5.06 -12.40
N LEU A 98 1.83 5.41 -13.68
CA LEU A 98 0.65 5.83 -14.45
C LEU A 98 -0.45 4.76 -14.47
N PRO A 99 -0.16 3.45 -14.66
CA PRO A 99 -1.21 2.43 -14.67
C PRO A 99 -2.02 2.36 -13.37
N LEU A 100 -1.38 2.60 -12.22
CA LEU A 100 -2.07 2.68 -10.95
C LEU A 100 -3.07 3.84 -10.92
N ARG A 101 -2.62 5.05 -11.34
CA ARG A 101 -3.49 6.23 -11.37
C ARG A 101 -4.65 6.05 -12.33
N GLN A 102 -4.40 5.45 -13.50
CA GLN A 102 -5.44 5.10 -14.47
C GLN A 102 -6.47 4.14 -13.86
N ALA A 103 -6.02 3.09 -13.18
CA ALA A 103 -6.91 2.13 -12.54
C ALA A 103 -7.77 2.79 -11.44
N ILE A 104 -7.19 3.68 -10.64
CA ILE A 104 -7.93 4.45 -9.63
C ILE A 104 -9.02 5.32 -10.30
N VAL A 105 -8.67 6.04 -11.37
CA VAL A 105 -9.66 6.86 -12.10
C VAL A 105 -10.76 5.99 -12.70
N ARG A 106 -10.42 4.82 -13.25
CA ARG A 106 -11.42 3.89 -13.80
C ARG A 106 -12.39 3.39 -12.73
N LEU A 107 -11.90 3.05 -11.53
CA LEU A 107 -12.77 2.69 -10.42
C LEU A 107 -13.70 3.85 -10.01
N GLN A 108 -13.19 5.07 -9.94
CA GLN A 108 -14.00 6.27 -9.69
C GLN A 108 -15.06 6.50 -10.79
N GLN A 109 -14.74 6.20 -12.05
CA GLN A 109 -15.72 6.24 -13.15
C GLN A 109 -16.84 5.22 -12.92
N TYR A 110 -16.56 4.01 -12.48
CA TYR A 110 -17.57 3.02 -12.13
C TYR A 110 -18.46 3.49 -10.98
N GLU A 111 -17.88 4.04 -9.92
CA GLU A 111 -18.62 4.54 -8.76
C GLU A 111 -19.53 5.73 -9.13
N ALA A 112 -19.06 6.59 -10.02
CA ALA A 112 -19.81 7.76 -10.49
C ALA A 112 -20.85 7.43 -11.56
N GLY A 113 -20.90 6.19 -12.08
CA GLY A 113 -21.79 5.83 -13.19
C GLY A 113 -21.40 6.48 -14.52
N TYR A 114 -20.11 6.71 -14.74
CA TYR A 114 -19.55 7.47 -15.88
C TYR A 114 -20.11 7.02 -17.23
N ASP A 115 -20.30 5.73 -17.45
CA ASP A 115 -20.77 5.20 -18.74
C ASP A 115 -22.17 5.72 -19.12
N LYS A 116 -22.98 6.12 -18.11
CA LYS A 116 -24.33 6.67 -18.28
C LYS A 116 -24.39 8.21 -18.30
N MET A 117 -23.25 8.86 -18.09
CA MET A 117 -23.18 10.34 -18.08
C MET A 117 -23.34 10.92 -19.49
N SER A 118 -23.83 12.16 -19.55
CA SER A 118 -23.80 12.97 -20.77
C SER A 118 -22.35 13.23 -21.21
N ALA A 119 -22.13 13.62 -22.45
CA ALA A 119 -20.81 13.98 -22.96
C ALA A 119 -20.19 15.15 -22.17
N GLU A 120 -21.02 16.12 -21.77
CA GLU A 120 -20.60 17.28 -20.97
C GLU A 120 -20.16 16.86 -19.55
N ASP A 121 -20.91 15.99 -18.90
CA ASP A 121 -20.59 15.50 -17.56
C ASP A 121 -19.30 14.63 -17.58
N LYS A 122 -19.12 13.81 -18.62
CA LYS A 122 -17.87 13.06 -18.84
C LYS A 122 -16.68 14.00 -18.98
N ALA A 123 -16.79 15.03 -19.81
CA ALA A 123 -15.74 16.01 -20.00
C ALA A 123 -15.39 16.73 -18.69
N ARG A 124 -16.39 17.09 -17.89
CA ARG A 124 -16.21 17.70 -16.56
C ARG A 124 -15.53 16.75 -15.58
N PHE A 125 -15.96 15.49 -15.55
CA PHE A 125 -15.32 14.45 -14.74
C PHE A 125 -13.83 14.28 -15.10
N ASP A 126 -13.53 14.12 -16.40
CA ASP A 126 -12.19 13.89 -16.90
C ASP A 126 -11.27 15.09 -16.61
N GLN A 127 -11.78 16.32 -16.83
CA GLN A 127 -11.05 17.54 -16.49
C GLN A 127 -10.71 17.58 -14.98
N GLY A 128 -11.63 17.16 -14.11
CA GLY A 128 -11.38 17.08 -12.67
C GLY A 128 -10.33 16.02 -12.29
N ARG A 129 -10.05 15.04 -13.14
CA ARG A 129 -9.05 13.97 -12.90
C ARG A 129 -7.73 14.19 -13.63
N LYS A 130 -7.65 15.17 -14.51
CA LYS A 130 -6.45 15.45 -15.31
C LYS A 130 -5.22 15.68 -14.42
N GLY A 131 -5.30 16.53 -13.41
CA GLY A 131 -4.17 16.81 -12.51
C GLY A 131 -3.69 15.56 -11.74
N PHE A 132 -4.62 14.68 -11.38
CA PHE A 132 -4.28 13.40 -10.75
C PHE A 132 -3.55 12.45 -11.71
N LEU A 133 -4.02 12.36 -12.96
CA LEU A 133 -3.37 11.55 -14.00
C LEU A 133 -2.00 12.12 -14.40
N ASP A 134 -1.89 13.44 -14.55
CA ASP A 134 -0.64 14.11 -14.93
C ASP A 134 0.42 14.02 -13.84
N CYS A 135 0.00 14.07 -12.58
CA CYS A 135 0.85 13.94 -11.38
C CYS A 135 2.19 14.70 -11.51
N VAL A 136 2.15 16.03 -11.50
CA VAL A 136 3.34 16.86 -11.71
C VAL A 136 4.50 16.46 -10.80
N ILE A 137 4.24 16.22 -9.52
CA ILE A 137 5.27 15.81 -8.54
C ILE A 137 5.90 14.44 -8.87
N CYS A 138 5.18 13.59 -9.61
CA CYS A 138 5.69 12.28 -10.03
C CYS A 138 6.82 12.39 -11.07
N LYS A 139 7.07 13.55 -11.62
CA LYS A 139 8.23 13.79 -12.53
C LYS A 139 9.53 13.75 -11.75
N ASP A 140 9.54 14.26 -10.53
CA ASP A 140 10.74 14.41 -9.71
C ASP A 140 10.85 13.33 -8.61
N TYR A 141 9.72 12.73 -8.24
CA TYR A 141 9.65 11.77 -7.13
C TYR A 141 8.98 10.45 -7.51
N TYR A 142 9.49 9.37 -6.92
CA TYR A 142 8.68 8.17 -6.69
C TYR A 142 7.79 8.46 -5.49
N VAL A 143 6.49 8.40 -5.70
CA VAL A 143 5.49 8.65 -4.67
C VAL A 143 4.87 7.33 -4.28
N ILE A 144 5.02 6.95 -3.02
CA ILE A 144 4.40 5.76 -2.45
C ILE A 144 3.33 6.18 -1.47
N THR A 145 2.12 5.68 -1.66
CA THR A 145 1.01 5.89 -0.73
C THR A 145 0.75 4.62 0.06
N ILE A 146 0.45 4.78 1.34
CA ILE A 146 0.04 3.70 2.23
C ILE A 146 -1.39 3.97 2.66
N THR A 147 -2.28 3.01 2.40
CA THR A 147 -3.69 3.12 2.75
C THR A 147 -4.15 1.84 3.44
N LYS A 148 -5.22 1.91 4.21
CA LYS A 148 -5.93 0.70 4.64
C LYS A 148 -6.49 -0.04 3.44
N THR A 149 -6.58 -1.35 3.55
CA THR A 149 -7.43 -2.11 2.63
C THR A 149 -8.89 -1.88 3.00
N ALA A 150 -9.75 -1.64 2.02
CA ALA A 150 -11.12 -1.14 2.19
C ALA A 150 -12.03 -1.96 3.14
N ASP A 151 -11.73 -3.24 3.32
CA ASP A 151 -12.51 -4.15 4.17
C ASP A 151 -12.12 -4.12 5.66
N ALA A 152 -11.11 -3.34 6.00
CA ALA A 152 -10.57 -3.25 7.35
C ALA A 152 -11.25 -2.13 8.15
N GLY A 153 -12.48 -2.36 8.58
CA GLY A 153 -13.36 -1.37 9.24
C GLY A 153 -12.94 -0.88 10.62
N ARG A 154 -11.67 -0.92 11.01
CA ARG A 154 -11.19 -0.45 12.32
C ARG A 154 -9.83 0.25 12.20
N ASN A 155 -9.61 1.24 13.07
CA ASN A 155 -8.32 1.90 13.26
C ASN A 155 -7.28 0.88 13.67
N THR A 156 -6.17 0.83 12.94
CA THR A 156 -5.08 -0.10 13.21
C THR A 156 -3.95 0.58 13.95
N ILE A 157 -3.19 -0.25 14.68
CA ILE A 157 -1.98 0.20 15.34
C ILE A 157 -1.00 0.82 14.32
N GLU A 158 -0.92 0.26 13.09
CA GLU A 158 -0.05 0.76 12.03
C GLU A 158 -0.42 2.17 11.53
N GLU A 159 -1.72 2.51 11.53
CA GLU A 159 -2.13 3.89 11.24
C GLU A 159 -1.70 4.86 12.31
N GLY A 160 -1.88 4.50 13.57
CA GLY A 160 -1.42 5.30 14.70
C GLY A 160 0.09 5.53 14.65
N ILE A 161 0.88 4.55 14.19
CA ILE A 161 2.32 4.67 14.02
C ILE A 161 2.65 5.80 13.03
N PHE A 162 2.09 5.78 11.82
CA PHE A 162 2.38 6.82 10.83
C PHE A 162 1.83 8.20 11.21
N GLN A 163 0.74 8.28 12.00
CA GLN A 163 0.22 9.55 12.49
C GLN A 163 1.16 10.22 13.50
N SER A 164 1.85 9.43 14.31
CA SER A 164 2.79 9.92 15.33
C SER A 164 4.21 10.14 14.82
N MET A 165 4.55 9.61 13.63
CA MET A 165 5.89 9.74 13.05
C MET A 165 6.11 11.11 12.43
N THR A 166 7.33 11.59 12.57
CA THR A 166 7.86 12.77 11.87
C THR A 166 8.75 12.36 10.70
N PHE A 167 9.12 13.32 9.86
CA PHE A 167 10.11 13.06 8.81
C PHE A 167 11.46 12.60 9.38
N ASP A 168 11.88 13.18 10.51
CA ASP A 168 13.17 12.84 11.14
C ASP A 168 13.19 11.40 11.67
N ASP A 169 12.06 10.86 12.12
CA ASP A 169 11.95 9.45 12.52
C ASP A 169 12.16 8.47 11.34
N LEU A 170 11.80 8.90 10.14
CA LEU A 170 11.87 8.09 8.92
C LEU A 170 13.19 8.27 8.16
N LYS A 171 13.84 9.43 8.32
CA LYS A 171 15.08 9.76 7.65
C LYS A 171 16.19 8.78 8.05
N GLY A 172 16.88 8.22 7.04
CA GLY A 172 17.89 7.18 7.26
C GLY A 172 17.32 5.77 7.52
N ASN A 173 16.06 5.68 7.98
CA ASN A 173 15.40 4.42 8.32
C ASN A 173 14.49 3.89 7.21
N VAL A 174 14.03 4.75 6.28
CA VAL A 174 13.16 4.36 5.18
C VAL A 174 13.85 4.59 3.84
N LYS A 175 13.98 3.52 3.07
CA LYS A 175 14.68 3.53 1.79
C LYS A 175 13.90 2.80 0.71
N LEU A 176 14.01 3.31 -0.51
CA LEU A 176 13.59 2.61 -1.72
C LEU A 176 14.83 2.00 -2.37
N VAL A 177 14.81 0.69 -2.62
CA VAL A 177 15.99 -0.08 -3.10
C VAL A 177 15.61 -0.84 -4.35
N ASN A 178 16.39 -0.75 -5.43
CA ASN A 178 16.18 -1.53 -6.64
C ASN A 178 16.84 -2.92 -6.57
N ASP A 179 16.66 -3.74 -7.60
CA ASP A 179 17.21 -5.09 -7.72
C ASP A 179 18.74 -5.13 -7.82
N LYS A 180 19.38 -3.99 -8.16
CA LYS A 180 20.83 -3.83 -8.22
C LYS A 180 21.43 -3.37 -6.88
N GLY A 181 20.60 -3.20 -5.85
CA GLY A 181 21.03 -2.72 -4.54
C GLY A 181 21.26 -1.21 -4.45
N GLU A 182 20.91 -0.45 -5.50
CA GLU A 182 20.94 1.01 -5.45
C GLU A 182 19.77 1.50 -4.61
N GLU A 183 19.98 2.57 -3.83
CA GLU A 183 18.99 3.04 -2.87
C GLU A 183 18.71 4.54 -3.00
N ARG A 184 17.52 4.94 -2.57
CA ARG A 184 17.13 6.33 -2.33
C ARG A 184 16.53 6.43 -0.94
N GLU A 185 17.01 7.37 -0.16
CA GLU A 185 16.40 7.72 1.11
C GLU A 185 15.10 8.50 0.89
N ILE A 186 14.24 8.46 1.88
CA ILE A 186 13.03 9.26 1.89
C ILE A 186 13.42 10.76 1.82
N ALA A 187 12.75 11.48 0.93
CA ALA A 187 13.01 12.91 0.72
C ALA A 187 11.95 13.81 1.39
N GLN A 188 10.70 13.32 1.46
CA GLN A 188 9.58 14.01 2.10
C GLN A 188 8.59 12.97 2.64
N PHE A 189 7.83 13.39 3.66
CA PHE A 189 6.82 12.58 4.31
C PHE A 189 5.59 13.40 4.64
N ASN A 190 4.42 12.90 4.28
CA ASN A 190 3.15 13.44 4.72
C ASN A 190 2.47 12.42 5.61
N ALA A 191 2.43 12.72 6.92
CA ALA A 191 1.69 11.93 7.88
C ALA A 191 0.17 12.07 7.66
N PRO A 192 -0.60 11.00 7.87
CA PRO A 192 -2.06 11.09 7.86
C PRO A 192 -2.52 11.94 9.06
N LYS A 193 -3.40 12.92 8.83
CA LYS A 193 -3.99 13.75 9.89
C LYS A 193 -5.22 13.11 10.50
N THR A 194 -5.92 12.31 9.72
CA THR A 194 -7.12 11.57 10.12
C THR A 194 -7.01 10.11 9.68
N SER A 195 -7.87 9.27 10.23
CA SER A 195 -7.96 7.84 9.85
C SER A 195 -8.40 7.60 8.39
N ARG A 196 -8.79 8.65 7.67
CA ARG A 196 -9.18 8.58 6.25
C ARG A 196 -8.07 9.04 5.32
N ASP A 197 -7.05 9.67 5.87
CA ASP A 197 -5.93 10.17 5.07
C ASP A 197 -4.97 9.03 4.76
N MET A 198 -4.27 9.16 3.66
CA MET A 198 -3.19 8.25 3.31
C MET A 198 -1.85 8.78 3.83
N THR A 199 -0.98 7.87 4.20
CA THR A 199 0.44 8.18 4.40
C THR A 199 1.10 8.33 3.04
N VAL A 200 1.93 9.36 2.84
CA VAL A 200 2.62 9.57 1.57
C VAL A 200 4.13 9.71 1.80
N LEU A 201 4.89 8.86 1.11
CA LEU A 201 6.34 8.84 1.12
C LEU A 201 6.87 9.29 -0.25
N TYR A 202 7.87 10.18 -0.26
CA TYR A 202 8.49 10.70 -1.47
C TYR A 202 9.96 10.33 -1.51
N PHE A 203 10.42 9.79 -2.65
CA PHE A 203 11.81 9.45 -2.91
C PHE A 203 12.25 10.13 -4.21
N LYS A 204 13.39 10.81 -4.22
CA LYS A 204 13.89 11.43 -5.47
C LYS A 204 14.07 10.38 -6.56
N ARG A 205 13.58 10.68 -7.77
CA ARG A 205 13.76 9.76 -8.91
C ARG A 205 15.22 9.60 -9.28
N THR A 206 15.95 10.69 -9.30
CA THR A 206 17.35 10.72 -9.71
C THR A 206 18.26 11.06 -8.54
N ASP A 207 19.50 10.59 -8.61
CA ASP A 207 20.59 11.02 -7.73
C ASP A 207 21.20 12.34 -8.21
N SER A 208 22.31 12.75 -7.58
CA SER A 208 23.05 13.95 -7.94
C SER A 208 23.68 13.89 -9.34
N ALA A 209 23.88 12.68 -9.88
CA ALA A 209 24.38 12.46 -11.24
C ALA A 209 23.26 12.35 -12.28
N GLY A 210 21.99 12.52 -11.88
CA GLY A 210 20.83 12.42 -12.78
C GLY A 210 20.39 10.99 -13.08
N LYS A 211 20.96 9.96 -12.39
CA LYS A 211 20.62 8.56 -12.61
C LYS A 211 19.32 8.19 -11.91
N ALA A 212 18.35 7.66 -12.66
CA ALA A 212 17.09 7.16 -12.12
C ALA A 212 17.29 5.83 -11.36
N LEU A 213 16.55 5.65 -10.24
CA LEU A 213 16.57 4.40 -9.46
C LEU A 213 15.78 3.28 -10.13
N ILE A 214 14.59 3.61 -10.64
CA ILE A 214 13.71 2.67 -11.33
C ILE A 214 13.68 3.06 -12.81
N THR A 215 14.12 2.13 -13.67
CA THR A 215 14.15 2.25 -15.12
C THR A 215 13.37 1.10 -15.75
N PRO A 216 13.13 1.07 -17.06
CA PRO A 216 12.48 -0.08 -17.71
C PRO A 216 13.22 -1.40 -17.50
N GLU A 217 14.52 -1.37 -17.25
CA GLU A 217 15.38 -2.54 -17.00
C GLU A 217 15.40 -2.97 -15.54
N THR A 218 14.78 -2.21 -14.64
CA THR A 218 14.69 -2.56 -13.22
C THR A 218 13.71 -3.72 -13.04
N GLY A 219 14.24 -4.89 -12.64
CA GLY A 219 13.44 -6.11 -12.47
C GLY A 219 12.52 -6.05 -11.26
N SER A 220 12.96 -5.41 -10.15
CA SER A 220 12.17 -5.23 -8.95
C SER A 220 12.68 -4.06 -8.10
N PHE A 221 11.86 -3.61 -7.18
CA PHE A 221 12.27 -2.67 -6.13
C PHE A 221 11.62 -3.03 -4.78
N LYS A 222 12.19 -2.53 -3.71
CA LYS A 222 11.76 -2.79 -2.33
C LYS A 222 11.62 -1.48 -1.60
N LEU A 223 10.60 -1.38 -0.75
CA LEU A 223 10.51 -0.38 0.30
C LEU A 223 11.02 -1.03 1.59
N VAL A 224 12.04 -0.45 2.18
CA VAL A 224 12.72 -1.00 3.36
C VAL A 224 12.50 -0.04 4.52
N PHE A 225 12.00 -0.55 5.64
CA PHE A 225 11.93 0.13 6.91
C PHE A 225 12.95 -0.54 7.85
N LYS A 226 13.82 0.27 8.46
CA LYS A 226 14.70 -0.17 9.54
C LYS A 226 14.10 0.31 10.85
N ALA A 227 13.88 -0.59 11.78
CA ALA A 227 13.45 -0.27 13.13
C ALA A 227 14.66 -0.11 14.04
#